data_9e0c6e79926f6a46fcf9b7b4895e2b06
#
_entry.id   9e0c6e79926f6a46fcf9b7b4895e2b06
#
_cell.length_a   1.000
_cell.length_b   1.000
_cell.length_c   1.000
_cell.angle_alpha   90.00
_cell.angle_beta   90.00
_cell.angle_gamma   90.00
#
_symmetry.space_group_name_H-M   'P 1'
#
loop_
_entity.id
_entity.type
_entity.pdbx_description
1 polymer ?
#
loop_
_entity_poly.entity_id
_entity_poly.type
_entity_poly.pdbx_seq_one_letter_code
_entity_poly.pdbx_strand_id
1 'polypeptide(L)'
;MRILYTPVGDTDPIRGCYDGGMLHIVRHYNPDMAILILSKDMEQKEESNRRFSKALKHVKADLDIKLICTGLEDVHRIDTLQPFVDHFYEMLSEYPDAEILINLSSGTPQMKLIMSYLSVEHDAVRGIQVDSPQGGSNRSEPAVNDDKNIEIVIENNFDDQGDTENRCHEPQMGYIKRNNLKQSLHTLINSYKYK
;
A
#
# COMPACT_ATOMS: atom_id res chain seq x y z
N MET A 1 13.05 13.04 0.87
CA MET A 1 11.90 12.54 1.65
C MET A 1 11.36 11.31 0.97
N ARG A 2 11.02 10.27 1.75
CA ARG A 2 10.45 9.02 1.23
C ARG A 2 9.03 8.86 1.75
N ILE A 3 8.08 8.62 0.86
CA ILE A 3 6.66 8.52 1.17
C ILE A 3 6.16 7.12 0.81
N LEU A 4 5.48 6.46 1.75
CA LEU A 4 4.71 5.25 1.47
C LEU A 4 3.27 5.64 1.13
N TYR A 5 2.82 5.33 -0.08
CA TYR A 5 1.43 5.42 -0.50
C TYR A 5 0.78 4.04 -0.47
N THR A 6 -0.23 3.84 0.35
CA THR A 6 -0.76 2.50 0.61
C THR A 6 -2.28 2.48 0.75
N PRO A 7 -2.97 1.61 -0.01
CA PRO A 7 -4.30 1.20 0.38
C PRO A 7 -4.21 0.39 1.68
N VAL A 8 -5.27 0.42 2.47
CA VAL A 8 -5.38 -0.39 3.69
C VAL A 8 -6.42 -1.48 3.47
N GLY A 9 -6.13 -2.68 3.93
CA GLY A 9 -7.03 -3.84 3.80
C GLY A 9 -7.10 -4.70 5.04
N ASP A 10 -7.87 -5.78 4.99
CA ASP A 10 -8.14 -6.67 6.13
C ASP A 10 -6.90 -7.42 6.68
N THR A 11 -5.80 -7.42 5.94
CA THR A 11 -4.54 -8.00 6.41
C THR A 11 -3.65 -7.00 7.15
N ASP A 12 -4.05 -5.73 7.19
CA ASP A 12 -3.34 -4.67 7.89
C ASP A 12 -3.96 -4.38 9.26
N PRO A 13 -3.17 -3.97 10.24
CA PRO A 13 -1.72 -3.84 10.21
C PRO A 13 -0.98 -5.15 10.43
N ILE A 14 -1.59 -6.11 11.13
CA ILE A 14 -1.01 -7.40 11.53
C ILE A 14 -2.07 -8.48 11.32
N ARG A 15 -1.66 -9.62 10.77
CA ARG A 15 -2.52 -10.79 10.62
C ARG A 15 -1.76 -12.07 10.93
N GLY A 16 -2.37 -12.95 11.74
CA GLY A 16 -1.75 -14.22 12.12
C GLY A 16 -0.39 -14.04 12.81
N CYS A 17 -0.27 -13.02 13.67
CA CYS A 17 0.96 -12.65 14.37
C CYS A 17 2.13 -12.20 13.48
N TYR A 18 1.86 -11.75 12.25
CA TYR A 18 2.88 -11.21 11.32
C TYR A 18 2.43 -9.87 10.75
N ASP A 19 3.41 -9.03 10.42
CA ASP A 19 3.16 -7.76 9.73
C ASP A 19 2.30 -7.97 8.47
N GLY A 20 1.28 -7.16 8.32
CA GLY A 20 0.63 -6.91 7.04
C GLY A 20 1.55 -6.14 6.09
N GLY A 21 1.15 -6.05 4.82
CA GLY A 21 2.00 -5.43 3.77
C GLY A 21 2.46 -4.02 4.12
N MET A 22 1.55 -3.20 4.62
CA MET A 22 1.83 -1.82 5.01
C MET A 22 2.91 -1.73 6.12
N LEU A 23 2.73 -2.47 7.20
CA LEU A 23 3.60 -2.41 8.37
C LEU A 23 4.99 -2.96 8.04
N HIS A 24 5.05 -4.05 7.27
CA HIS A 24 6.30 -4.67 6.83
C HIS A 24 7.15 -3.74 5.94
N ILE A 25 6.49 -3.00 5.03
CA ILE A 25 7.19 -1.98 4.22
C ILE A 25 7.75 -0.87 5.11
N VAL A 26 6.99 -0.37 6.09
CA VAL A 26 7.50 0.67 7.01
C VAL A 26 8.73 0.18 7.77
N ARG A 27 8.71 -1.05 8.26
CA ARG A 27 9.84 -1.67 8.98
C ARG A 27 11.11 -1.73 8.13
N HIS A 28 11.03 -2.14 6.88
CA HIS A 28 12.21 -2.42 6.05
C HIS A 28 12.64 -1.27 5.14
N TYR A 29 11.73 -0.39 4.74
CA TYR A 29 12.03 0.76 3.87
C TYR A 29 12.16 2.08 4.62
N ASN A 30 11.73 2.13 5.88
CA ASN A 30 11.87 3.29 6.77
C ASN A 30 11.42 4.62 6.12
N PRO A 31 10.19 4.74 5.59
CA PRO A 31 9.69 5.98 5.00
C PRO A 31 9.58 7.10 6.04
N ASP A 32 9.67 8.36 5.59
CA ASP A 32 9.47 9.54 6.44
C ASP A 32 7.98 9.79 6.71
N MET A 33 7.13 9.45 5.72
CA MET A 33 5.69 9.61 5.78
C MET A 33 4.98 8.36 5.24
N ALA A 34 3.81 8.04 5.81
CA ALA A 34 2.87 7.06 5.29
C ALA A 34 1.52 7.71 5.01
N ILE A 35 1.06 7.63 3.76
CA ILE A 35 -0.27 8.08 3.33
C ILE A 35 -1.15 6.84 3.20
N LEU A 36 -2.12 6.72 4.09
CA LEU A 36 -3.04 5.59 4.18
C LEU A 36 -4.36 5.95 3.49
N ILE A 37 -4.71 5.20 2.46
CA ILE A 37 -5.98 5.37 1.75
C ILE A 37 -6.99 4.40 2.33
N LEU A 38 -7.97 4.94 3.02
CA LEU A 38 -8.98 4.20 3.76
C LEU A 38 -10.31 4.15 3.00
N SER A 39 -10.87 2.95 2.87
CA SER A 39 -12.30 2.78 2.58
C SER A 39 -13.12 3.11 3.82
N LYS A 40 -14.42 3.24 3.69
CA LYS A 40 -15.32 3.51 4.81
C LYS A 40 -15.19 2.48 5.95
N ASP A 41 -15.05 1.19 5.62
CA ASP A 41 -14.84 0.13 6.61
C ASP A 41 -13.49 0.28 7.35
N MET A 42 -12.41 0.60 6.62
CA MET A 42 -11.09 0.80 7.23
C MET A 42 -11.04 2.09 8.05
N GLU A 43 -11.76 3.14 7.64
CA GLU A 43 -11.93 4.37 8.40
C GLU A 43 -12.59 4.09 9.77
N GLN A 44 -13.70 3.35 9.78
CA GLN A 44 -14.39 2.96 11.01
C GLN A 44 -13.49 2.13 11.95
N LYS A 45 -12.69 1.22 11.38
CA LYS A 45 -11.70 0.45 12.15
C LYS A 45 -10.63 1.35 12.77
N GLU A 46 -10.12 2.34 12.03
CA GLU A 46 -9.14 3.30 12.55
C GLU A 46 -9.76 4.20 13.63
N GLU A 47 -10.97 4.71 13.41
CA GLU A 47 -11.68 5.53 14.40
C GLU A 47 -11.95 4.79 15.71
N SER A 48 -12.26 3.49 15.65
CA SER A 48 -12.62 2.69 16.81
C SER A 48 -11.46 2.48 17.80
N ASN A 49 -10.24 2.26 17.32
CA ASN A 49 -9.11 1.90 18.18
C ASN A 49 -7.74 2.39 17.67
N ARG A 50 -7.69 3.17 16.59
CA ARG A 50 -6.49 3.72 15.95
C ARG A 50 -5.47 2.63 15.55
N ARG A 51 -5.97 1.49 15.08
CA ARG A 51 -5.17 0.28 14.88
C ARG A 51 -4.01 0.46 13.90
N PHE A 52 -4.25 1.15 12.80
CA PHE A 52 -3.22 1.37 11.78
C PHE A 52 -2.17 2.37 12.29
N SER A 53 -2.60 3.51 12.83
CA SER A 53 -1.72 4.54 13.36
C SER A 53 -0.89 4.03 14.54
N LYS A 54 -1.48 3.27 15.48
CA LYS A 54 -0.77 2.71 16.64
C LYS A 54 0.31 1.72 16.20
N ALA A 55 -0.02 0.77 15.30
CA ALA A 55 0.94 -0.21 14.82
C ALA A 55 2.10 0.46 14.06
N LEU A 56 1.80 1.43 13.21
CA LEU A 56 2.82 2.18 12.48
C LEU A 56 3.74 2.98 13.42
N LYS A 57 3.17 3.67 14.41
CA LYS A 57 3.94 4.41 15.42
C LYS A 57 4.75 3.51 16.35
N HIS A 58 4.31 2.28 16.58
CA HIS A 58 5.08 1.28 17.32
C HIS A 58 6.36 0.89 16.56
N VAL A 59 6.28 0.66 15.25
CA VAL A 59 7.44 0.32 14.40
C VAL A 59 8.33 1.53 14.17
N LYS A 60 7.74 2.71 13.95
CA LYS A 60 8.47 3.96 13.70
C LYS A 60 7.77 5.14 14.39
N ALA A 61 8.27 5.53 15.56
CA ALA A 61 7.65 6.54 16.41
C ALA A 61 7.59 7.95 15.77
N ASP A 62 8.56 8.27 14.92
CA ASP A 62 8.68 9.56 14.22
C ASP A 62 8.02 9.56 12.82
N LEU A 63 7.41 8.45 12.38
CA LEU A 63 6.70 8.36 11.11
C LEU A 63 5.58 9.39 11.03
N ASP A 64 5.57 10.24 10.02
CA ASP A 64 4.40 11.08 9.74
C ASP A 64 3.29 10.23 9.09
N ILE A 65 2.04 10.40 9.56
CA ILE A 65 0.91 9.59 9.09
C ILE A 65 -0.20 10.51 8.60
N LYS A 66 -0.52 10.42 7.29
CA LYS A 66 -1.64 11.12 6.67
C LYS A 66 -2.73 10.10 6.35
N LEU A 67 -3.92 10.30 6.89
CA LEU A 67 -5.09 9.46 6.62
C LEU A 67 -5.94 10.12 5.54
N ILE A 68 -6.27 9.38 4.49
CA ILE A 68 -7.19 9.82 3.43
C ILE A 68 -8.43 8.93 3.48
N CYS A 69 -9.50 9.48 4.00
CA CYS A 69 -10.79 8.82 4.13
C CYS A 69 -11.58 9.03 2.84
N THR A 70 -11.72 7.98 2.02
CA THR A 70 -12.37 8.08 0.72
C THR A 70 -13.89 7.98 0.80
N GLY A 71 -14.43 7.49 1.92
CA GLY A 71 -15.86 7.21 2.09
C GLY A 71 -16.39 6.06 1.22
N LEU A 72 -15.53 5.37 0.46
CA LEU A 72 -15.93 4.29 -0.43
C LEU A 72 -16.43 3.08 0.35
N GLU A 73 -17.65 2.65 0.05
CA GLU A 73 -18.27 1.43 0.60
C GLU A 73 -17.93 0.20 -0.25
N ASP A 74 -17.97 0.34 -1.58
CA ASP A 74 -17.63 -0.75 -2.51
C ASP A 74 -16.23 -0.54 -3.10
N VAL A 75 -15.31 -1.35 -2.63
CA VAL A 75 -13.90 -1.36 -3.06
C VAL A 75 -13.56 -2.57 -3.94
N HIS A 76 -14.56 -3.33 -4.36
CA HIS A 76 -14.42 -4.50 -5.22
C HIS A 76 -14.65 -4.18 -6.69
N ARG A 77 -15.05 -2.96 -7.02
CA ARG A 77 -15.25 -2.48 -8.37
C ARG A 77 -14.15 -1.50 -8.75
N ILE A 78 -13.56 -1.69 -9.92
CA ILE A 78 -12.45 -0.82 -10.41
C ILE A 78 -12.95 0.60 -10.67
N ASP A 79 -14.16 0.74 -11.21
CA ASP A 79 -14.77 2.02 -11.58
C ASP A 79 -15.10 2.93 -10.38
N THR A 80 -15.13 2.38 -9.16
CA THR A 80 -15.32 3.17 -7.93
C THR A 80 -14.00 3.70 -7.34
N LEU A 81 -12.85 3.20 -7.79
CA LEU A 81 -11.54 3.47 -7.20
C LEU A 81 -10.85 4.74 -7.74
N GLN A 82 -11.56 5.60 -8.49
CA GLN A 82 -11.02 6.87 -8.97
C GLN A 82 -10.37 7.71 -7.85
N PRO A 83 -10.95 7.83 -6.63
CA PRO A 83 -10.33 8.60 -5.55
C PRO A 83 -8.91 8.15 -5.18
N PHE A 84 -8.56 6.86 -5.35
CA PHE A 84 -7.20 6.37 -5.14
C PHE A 84 -6.20 6.95 -6.14
N VAL A 85 -6.65 7.18 -7.36
CA VAL A 85 -5.84 7.77 -8.43
C VAL A 85 -5.72 9.29 -8.22
N ASP A 86 -6.82 9.97 -7.93
CA ASP A 86 -6.85 11.42 -7.75
C ASP A 86 -5.92 11.85 -6.61
N HIS A 87 -6.03 11.21 -5.44
CA HIS A 87 -5.16 11.51 -4.30
C HIS A 87 -3.70 11.15 -4.55
N PHE A 88 -3.41 10.17 -5.40
CA PHE A 88 -2.04 9.88 -5.80
C PHE A 88 -1.44 11.04 -6.60
N TYR A 89 -2.16 11.60 -7.55
CA TYR A 89 -1.67 12.76 -8.32
C TYR A 89 -1.60 14.05 -7.50
N GLU A 90 -2.53 14.24 -6.56
CA GLU A 90 -2.46 15.32 -5.58
C GLU A 90 -1.17 15.22 -4.75
N MET A 91 -0.86 14.02 -4.23
CA MET A 91 0.38 13.76 -3.50
C MET A 91 1.62 14.03 -4.35
N LEU A 92 1.67 13.57 -5.61
CA LEU A 92 2.81 13.85 -6.49
C LEU A 92 3.02 15.35 -6.71
N SER A 93 1.93 16.11 -6.79
CA SER A 93 1.97 17.57 -6.94
C SER A 93 2.42 18.27 -5.66
N GLU A 94 2.03 17.74 -4.48
CA GLU A 94 2.42 18.27 -3.16
C GLU A 94 3.88 17.96 -2.82
N TYR A 95 4.39 16.80 -3.28
CA TYR A 95 5.75 16.32 -2.98
C TYR A 95 6.55 15.94 -4.24
N PRO A 96 6.88 16.89 -5.12
CA PRO A 96 7.46 16.62 -6.45
C PRO A 96 8.84 15.97 -6.40
N ASP A 97 9.60 16.16 -5.32
CA ASP A 97 10.97 15.65 -5.15
C ASP A 97 11.01 14.41 -4.21
N ALA A 98 9.86 13.85 -3.84
CA ALA A 98 9.83 12.69 -2.96
C ALA A 98 10.05 11.38 -3.72
N GLU A 99 10.77 10.44 -3.09
CA GLU A 99 10.78 9.04 -3.50
C GLU A 99 9.47 8.40 -3.02
N ILE A 100 8.67 7.88 -3.95
CA ILE A 100 7.38 7.29 -3.64
C ILE A 100 7.48 5.76 -3.64
N LEU A 101 7.08 5.15 -2.54
CA LEU A 101 6.86 3.72 -2.41
C LEU A 101 5.37 3.42 -2.51
N ILE A 102 4.96 2.53 -3.40
CA ILE A 102 3.57 2.05 -3.49
C ILE A 102 3.49 0.63 -2.95
N ASN A 103 2.58 0.41 -2.02
CA ASN A 103 2.28 -0.92 -1.50
C ASN A 103 1.39 -1.70 -2.49
N LEU A 104 1.92 -2.82 -3.02
CA LEU A 104 1.24 -3.72 -3.95
C LEU A 104 0.57 -4.91 -3.25
N SER A 105 0.68 -5.03 -1.92
CA SER A 105 0.25 -6.20 -1.17
C SER A 105 -1.01 -6.00 -0.34
N SER A 106 -1.33 -4.78 0.04
CA SER A 106 -2.51 -4.46 0.86
C SER A 106 -3.76 -4.15 0.01
N GLY A 107 -4.92 -4.32 0.63
CA GLY A 107 -6.22 -4.03 0.01
C GLY A 107 -6.77 -5.15 -0.88
N THR A 108 -7.86 -4.84 -1.57
CA THR A 108 -8.54 -5.77 -2.49
C THR A 108 -7.71 -6.02 -3.77
N PRO A 109 -8.01 -7.07 -4.54
CA PRO A 109 -7.36 -7.29 -5.85
C PRO A 109 -7.49 -6.09 -6.80
N GLN A 110 -8.61 -5.37 -6.76
CA GLN A 110 -8.87 -4.19 -7.58
C GLN A 110 -7.96 -3.01 -7.15
N MET A 111 -7.83 -2.76 -5.84
CA MET A 111 -6.89 -1.77 -5.32
C MET A 111 -5.46 -2.10 -5.74
N LYS A 112 -5.03 -3.36 -5.60
CA LYS A 112 -3.69 -3.81 -6.01
C LYS A 112 -3.44 -3.60 -7.50
N LEU A 113 -4.46 -3.79 -8.34
CA LEU A 113 -4.37 -3.53 -9.77
C LEU A 113 -4.10 -2.03 -10.04
N ILE A 114 -4.85 -1.13 -9.39
CA ILE A 114 -4.65 0.32 -9.51
C ILE A 114 -3.25 0.70 -9.01
N MET A 115 -2.83 0.20 -7.83
CA MET A 115 -1.49 0.47 -7.29
C MET A 115 -0.38 -0.02 -8.23
N SER A 116 -0.55 -1.20 -8.85
CA SER A 116 0.40 -1.74 -9.83
C SER A 116 0.48 -0.86 -11.08
N TYR A 117 -0.65 -0.33 -11.56
CA TYR A 117 -0.68 0.61 -12.67
C TYR A 117 0.08 1.90 -12.34
N LEU A 118 -0.25 2.53 -11.21
CA LEU A 118 0.40 3.78 -10.76
C LEU A 118 1.92 3.61 -10.56
N SER A 119 2.36 2.43 -10.10
CA SER A 119 3.79 2.16 -9.89
C SER A 119 4.61 2.04 -11.18
N VAL A 120 3.97 1.81 -12.34
CA VAL A 120 4.67 1.72 -13.62
C VAL A 120 4.58 3.00 -14.45
N GLU A 121 3.70 3.92 -14.08
CA GLU A 121 3.44 5.14 -14.84
C GLU A 121 4.51 6.21 -14.61
N HIS A 122 5.11 6.26 -13.41
CA HIS A 122 6.08 7.27 -13.02
C HIS A 122 7.43 6.68 -12.64
N ASP A 123 8.53 7.27 -13.11
CA ASP A 123 9.89 6.77 -12.85
C ASP A 123 10.36 6.99 -11.41
N ALA A 124 9.83 8.01 -10.72
CA ALA A 124 10.12 8.27 -9.31
C ALA A 124 9.38 7.35 -8.33
N VAL A 125 8.56 6.42 -8.84
CA VAL A 125 7.69 5.54 -8.05
C VAL A 125 8.22 4.12 -8.07
N ARG A 126 8.30 3.51 -6.88
CA ARG A 126 8.73 2.12 -6.69
C ARG A 126 7.57 1.31 -6.11
N GLY A 127 7.15 0.27 -6.83
CA GLY A 127 6.17 -0.68 -6.31
C GLY A 127 6.84 -1.70 -5.41
N ILE A 128 6.31 -1.90 -4.20
CA ILE A 128 6.81 -2.87 -3.22
C ILE A 128 5.77 -3.96 -3.01
N GLN A 129 6.17 -5.19 -3.22
CA GLN A 129 5.38 -6.37 -2.89
C GLN A 129 5.94 -7.03 -1.64
N VAL A 130 5.07 -7.53 -0.78
CA VAL A 130 5.44 -8.26 0.45
C VAL A 130 4.93 -9.69 0.32
N ASP A 131 5.82 -10.65 0.45
CA ASP A 131 5.47 -12.06 0.44
C ASP A 131 4.80 -12.48 1.75
N SER A 132 3.99 -13.53 1.66
CA SER A 132 3.41 -14.15 2.86
C SER A 132 4.51 -14.78 3.71
N PRO A 133 4.39 -14.78 5.05
CA PRO A 133 5.35 -15.45 5.92
C PRO A 133 5.43 -16.94 5.59
N GLN A 134 6.62 -17.54 5.78
CA GLN A 134 6.84 -18.96 5.49
C GLN A 134 5.95 -19.85 6.36
N GLY A 135 5.31 -20.84 5.74
CA GLY A 135 4.54 -21.89 6.42
C GLY A 135 3.06 -21.63 6.62
N GLY A 136 2.55 -20.48 6.23
CA GLY A 136 1.12 -20.18 6.33
C GLY A 136 0.64 -19.21 5.28
N SER A 137 -0.45 -19.55 4.59
CA SER A 137 -1.24 -18.51 3.95
C SER A 137 -1.95 -17.75 5.06
N ASN A 138 -1.68 -16.45 5.20
CA ASN A 138 -2.42 -15.54 6.10
C ASN A 138 -3.95 -15.60 5.88
N ARG A 139 -4.41 -16.37 4.90
CA ARG A 139 -5.81 -16.55 4.53
C ARG A 139 -6.51 -17.72 5.23
N SER A 140 -5.76 -18.69 5.76
CA SER A 140 -6.33 -19.89 6.35
C SER A 140 -6.54 -19.81 7.86
N GLU A 141 -5.94 -18.84 8.53
CA GLU A 141 -6.21 -18.58 9.94
C GLU A 141 -7.47 -17.71 10.05
N PRO A 142 -8.47 -18.12 10.89
CA PRO A 142 -9.56 -17.22 11.22
C PRO A 142 -8.92 -15.94 11.74
N ALA A 143 -9.38 -14.79 11.24
CA ALA A 143 -9.01 -13.52 11.83
C ALA A 143 -9.29 -13.66 13.34
N VAL A 144 -8.24 -13.76 14.14
CA VAL A 144 -8.38 -13.61 15.59
C VAL A 144 -9.19 -12.34 15.72
N ASN A 145 -10.21 -12.31 16.55
CA ASN A 145 -11.08 -11.16 16.74
C ASN A 145 -10.22 -9.96 17.18
N ASP A 146 -9.54 -9.36 16.23
CA ASP A 146 -8.60 -8.28 16.38
C ASP A 146 -9.28 -6.97 16.78
N ASP A 147 -10.61 -7.01 16.89
CA ASP A 147 -11.41 -5.80 17.12
C ASP A 147 -11.33 -5.27 18.54
N LYS A 148 -10.75 -6.00 19.49
CA LYS A 148 -10.87 -5.62 20.90
C LYS A 148 -9.61 -5.10 21.57
N ASN A 149 -8.41 -5.43 21.12
CA ASN A 149 -7.19 -4.90 21.72
C ASN A 149 -5.99 -4.94 20.78
N ILE A 150 -5.81 -3.87 20.05
CA ILE A 150 -4.71 -3.74 19.08
C ILE A 150 -3.33 -3.80 19.79
N GLU A 151 -3.23 -3.36 21.05
CA GLU A 151 -1.99 -3.41 21.81
C GLU A 151 -1.51 -4.86 21.98
N ILE A 152 -2.41 -5.79 22.32
CA ILE A 152 -2.08 -7.22 22.44
C ILE A 152 -1.63 -7.80 21.08
N VAL A 153 -2.27 -7.38 19.99
CA VAL A 153 -1.90 -7.82 18.64
C VAL A 153 -0.50 -7.35 18.27
N ILE A 154 -0.16 -6.12 18.60
CA ILE A 154 1.18 -5.55 18.40
C ILE A 154 2.22 -6.30 19.23
N GLU A 155 1.96 -6.53 20.52
CA GLU A 155 2.88 -7.24 21.44
C GLU A 155 3.16 -8.69 21.01
N ASN A 156 2.19 -9.36 20.38
CA ASN A 156 2.32 -10.73 19.89
C ASN A 156 2.85 -10.83 18.44
N ASN A 157 3.29 -9.74 17.85
CA ASN A 157 3.81 -9.72 16.49
C ASN A 157 5.19 -10.38 16.40
N PHE A 158 5.29 -11.47 15.66
CA PHE A 158 6.56 -12.18 15.49
C PHE A 158 7.60 -11.34 14.72
N ASP A 159 7.15 -10.46 13.85
CA ASP A 159 8.04 -9.56 13.12
C ASP A 159 8.70 -8.49 14.04
N ASP A 160 8.28 -8.36 15.30
CA ASP A 160 8.92 -7.52 16.33
C ASP A 160 9.99 -8.27 17.16
N GLN A 161 10.04 -9.59 17.07
CA GLN A 161 10.81 -10.42 18.02
C GLN A 161 12.22 -10.78 17.55
N GLY A 162 12.95 -9.90 16.87
CA GLY A 162 14.34 -10.14 16.51
C GLY A 162 14.68 -9.93 15.04
N ASP A 163 15.60 -10.74 14.48
CA ASP A 163 16.02 -10.65 13.07
C ASP A 163 14.89 -11.10 12.15
N THR A 164 13.99 -10.18 11.85
CA THR A 164 12.85 -10.42 10.95
C THR A 164 13.33 -10.53 9.52
N GLU A 165 12.99 -11.64 8.86
CA GLU A 165 13.24 -11.81 7.44
C GLU A 165 12.54 -10.72 6.64
N ASN A 166 13.30 -10.02 5.80
CA ASN A 166 12.73 -9.04 4.88
C ASN A 166 11.99 -9.76 3.74
N ARG A 167 10.67 -9.73 3.78
CA ARG A 167 9.77 -10.32 2.77
C ARG A 167 9.39 -9.35 1.66
N CYS A 168 9.95 -8.11 1.68
CA CYS A 168 9.71 -7.13 0.65
C CYS A 168 10.56 -7.42 -0.58
N HIS A 169 9.97 -7.24 -1.77
CA HIS A 169 10.70 -7.19 -3.02
C HIS A 169 10.08 -6.17 -3.99
N GLU A 170 10.89 -5.73 -4.94
CA GLU A 170 10.47 -4.81 -5.99
C GLU A 170 10.28 -5.59 -7.29
N PRO A 171 9.04 -5.84 -7.73
CA PRO A 171 8.78 -6.59 -8.94
C PRO A 171 9.32 -5.84 -10.17
N GLN A 172 10.03 -6.56 -11.04
CA GLN A 172 10.61 -6.01 -12.27
C GLN A 172 9.53 -5.83 -13.34
N MET A 173 8.84 -4.69 -13.31
CA MET A 173 7.74 -4.37 -14.23
C MET A 173 8.16 -3.58 -15.49
N GLY A 174 9.46 -3.55 -15.80
CA GLY A 174 10.01 -2.83 -16.95
C GLY A 174 9.44 -3.24 -18.30
N TYR A 175 8.94 -4.48 -18.43
CA TYR A 175 8.26 -4.95 -19.64
C TYR A 175 6.90 -4.24 -19.86
N ILE A 176 6.17 -3.91 -18.78
CA ILE A 176 4.91 -3.17 -18.85
C ILE A 176 5.19 -1.73 -19.27
N LYS A 177 6.14 -1.06 -18.60
CA LYS A 177 6.57 0.31 -18.98
C LYS A 177 6.94 0.39 -20.45
N ARG A 178 7.74 -0.56 -20.94
CA ARG A 178 8.17 -0.60 -22.33
C ARG A 178 7.00 -0.77 -23.31
N ASN A 179 6.03 -1.60 -22.99
CA ASN A 179 4.87 -1.82 -23.84
C ASN A 179 3.96 -0.59 -23.87
N ASN A 180 3.71 0.05 -22.74
CA ASN A 180 2.94 1.30 -22.65
C ASN A 180 3.61 2.41 -23.47
N LEU A 181 4.93 2.57 -23.37
CA LEU A 181 5.67 3.55 -24.15
C LEU A 181 5.59 3.28 -25.64
N LYS A 182 5.73 2.02 -26.08
CA LYS A 182 5.58 1.64 -27.48
C LYS A 182 4.19 1.97 -28.03
N GLN A 183 3.12 1.69 -27.28
CA GLN A 183 1.75 2.00 -27.68
C GLN A 183 1.54 3.52 -27.79
N SER A 184 2.01 4.29 -26.82
CA SER A 184 1.93 5.74 -26.84
C SER A 184 2.66 6.35 -28.03
N LEU A 185 3.88 5.88 -28.34
CA LEU A 185 4.64 6.29 -29.51
C LEU A 185 3.92 5.93 -30.81
N HIS A 186 3.35 4.74 -30.89
CA HIS A 186 2.59 4.30 -32.09
C HIS A 186 1.36 5.18 -32.33
N THR A 187 0.63 5.53 -31.27
CA THR A 187 -0.53 6.45 -31.33
C THR A 187 -0.11 7.83 -31.78
N LEU A 188 0.98 8.39 -31.23
CA LEU A 188 1.53 9.67 -31.64
C LEU A 188 1.94 9.66 -33.12
N ILE A 189 2.72 8.69 -33.56
CA ILE A 189 3.17 8.57 -34.96
C ILE A 189 1.98 8.50 -35.89
N ASN A 190 0.95 7.73 -35.56
CA ASN A 190 -0.24 7.63 -36.39
C ASN A 190 -1.04 8.95 -36.42
N SER A 191 -1.13 9.68 -35.31
CA SER A 191 -1.80 10.99 -35.29
C SER A 191 -1.12 12.05 -36.15
N TYR A 192 0.20 11.96 -36.35
CA TYR A 192 0.96 12.85 -37.24
C TYR A 192 0.87 12.45 -38.73
N LYS A 193 0.58 11.21 -39.07
CA LYS A 193 0.47 10.75 -40.43
C LYS A 193 -0.84 11.17 -41.14
N TYR A 194 -1.80 11.68 -40.40
CA TYR A 194 -3.11 12.12 -40.88
C TYR A 194 -3.28 13.64 -40.89
N LYS A 195 -2.19 14.39 -40.68
CA LYS A 195 -2.12 15.84 -40.92
C LYS A 195 -1.27 16.10 -42.17
#